data_b85d6d7b4e1afe76d2ef7cbfc2300950
#
_entry.id   b85d6d7b4e1afe76d2ef7cbfc2300950
#
_cell.length_a   1.000
_cell.length_b   1.000
_cell.length_c   1.000
_cell.angle_alpha   90.00
_cell.angle_beta   90.00
_cell.angle_gamma   90.00
#
_symmetry.space_group_name_H-M   'P 1'
#
loop_
_entity.id
_entity.type
_entity.pdbx_description
1 polymer ?
#
loop_
_entity_poly.entity_id
_entity_poly.type
_entity_poly.pdbx_seq_one_letter_code
_entity_poly.pdbx_strand_id
1 'polypeptide(L)'
;MFEIRFPEEPVIECRRDVFYESVRSEYSQVLVPQTKTGGVVALEPYIFERRDKSSGLMLAMNRFSFYCRKYQGFAEFKKMFLKILRGFRLAYPKIDKLTRTGFRYVNIIPFTREDGVLPFNKFLKMNIQTPPSIPSQYENISLGLISKTDGGSITVRFETMLSVNQGGEAILLDLDFVKEKDLSIQSVGKYLEESHVFLLQLFEDLITDDYRAFLRGDTL
;
A
#
# COMPACT_ATOMS: atom_id res chain seq x y z
N MET A 1 0.09 1.81 2.80
CA MET A 1 -0.27 3.06 2.06
C MET A 1 -1.77 3.22 2.09
N PHE A 2 -2.26 4.46 2.27
CA PHE A 2 -3.68 4.78 2.13
C PHE A 2 -3.85 5.88 1.07
N GLU A 3 -4.80 5.69 0.15
CA GLU A 3 -5.09 6.59 -0.96
C GLU A 3 -6.56 7.00 -0.94
N ILE A 4 -6.83 8.25 -1.22
CA ILE A 4 -8.16 8.76 -1.58
C ILE A 4 -8.12 9.30 -3.00
N ARG A 5 -9.18 9.03 -3.78
CA ARG A 5 -9.41 9.63 -5.09
C ARG A 5 -10.68 10.44 -5.08
N PHE A 6 -10.68 11.49 -5.86
CA PHE A 6 -11.78 12.44 -6.01
C PHE A 6 -11.89 12.85 -7.49
N PRO A 7 -12.98 13.47 -7.93
CA PRO A 7 -13.06 14.07 -9.27
C PRO A 7 -11.89 15.03 -9.49
N GLU A 8 -11.45 15.15 -10.73
CA GLU A 8 -10.35 16.04 -11.09
C GLU A 8 -10.58 17.45 -10.57
N GLU A 9 -9.66 17.97 -9.75
CA GLU A 9 -9.74 19.28 -9.12
C GLU A 9 -8.52 20.14 -9.50
N PRO A 10 -8.64 21.01 -10.51
CA PRO A 10 -7.54 21.85 -10.98
C PRO A 10 -6.99 22.81 -9.92
N VAL A 11 -7.75 23.12 -8.89
CA VAL A 11 -7.31 24.00 -7.79
C VAL A 11 -6.10 23.39 -7.03
N ILE A 12 -5.88 22.09 -7.12
CA ILE A 12 -4.70 21.43 -6.53
C ILE A 12 -3.41 22.02 -7.10
N GLU A 13 -3.36 22.29 -8.41
CA GLU A 13 -2.17 22.88 -9.04
C GLU A 13 -1.92 24.32 -8.55
N CYS A 14 -2.98 25.09 -8.30
CA CYS A 14 -2.89 26.49 -7.92
C CYS A 14 -2.65 26.69 -6.41
N ARG A 15 -2.98 25.72 -5.57
CA ARG A 15 -2.88 25.81 -4.08
C ARG A 15 -1.98 24.75 -3.46
N ARG A 16 -1.13 24.17 -4.25
CA ARG A 16 -0.17 23.13 -3.79
C ARG A 16 0.80 23.68 -2.74
N ASP A 17 1.20 24.92 -2.87
CA ASP A 17 2.04 25.63 -1.91
C ASP A 17 1.38 25.71 -0.54
N VAL A 18 0.08 26.04 -0.47
CA VAL A 18 -0.69 26.10 0.77
C VAL A 18 -0.69 24.75 1.50
N PHE A 19 -0.90 23.67 0.76
CA PHE A 19 -0.82 22.33 1.33
C PHE A 19 0.61 22.00 1.78
N TYR A 20 1.60 22.27 0.94
CA TYR A 20 3.00 21.98 1.23
C TYR A 20 3.47 22.71 2.51
N GLU A 21 3.12 23.97 2.71
CA GLU A 21 3.46 24.69 3.94
C GLU A 21 2.93 24.00 5.21
N SER A 22 1.77 23.35 5.12
CA SER A 22 1.20 22.61 6.26
C SER A 22 1.97 21.34 6.66
N VAL A 23 2.80 20.81 5.75
CA VAL A 23 3.54 19.53 5.95
C VAL A 23 5.07 19.69 5.83
N ARG A 24 5.57 20.84 5.36
CA ARG A 24 6.99 21.11 5.05
C ARG A 24 7.96 20.77 6.17
N SER A 25 7.57 21.00 7.43
CA SER A 25 8.45 20.73 8.58
C SER A 25 8.82 19.24 8.70
N GLU A 26 7.95 18.35 8.26
CA GLU A 26 8.14 16.90 8.33
C GLU A 26 8.51 16.29 6.97
N TYR A 27 7.95 16.81 5.89
CA TYR A 27 8.09 16.29 4.51
C TYR A 27 8.80 17.34 3.64
N SER A 28 10.10 17.54 3.90
CA SER A 28 10.88 18.63 3.31
C SER A 28 11.44 18.32 1.91
N GLN A 29 11.46 17.06 1.47
CA GLN A 29 11.89 16.70 0.13
C GLN A 29 10.70 16.72 -0.82
N VAL A 30 10.85 17.43 -1.94
CA VAL A 30 9.83 17.56 -2.98
C VAL A 30 10.35 16.95 -4.27
N LEU A 31 9.65 15.94 -4.77
CA LEU A 31 9.90 15.34 -6.07
C LEU A 31 8.82 15.84 -7.03
N VAL A 32 9.23 16.59 -8.02
CA VAL A 32 8.35 17.15 -9.06
C VAL A 32 8.19 16.10 -10.17
N PRO A 33 6.95 15.87 -10.66
CA PRO A 33 6.74 14.97 -11.77
C PRO A 33 7.52 15.45 -13.01
N GLN A 34 8.22 14.51 -13.66
CA GLN A 34 8.93 14.78 -14.91
C GLN A 34 8.09 14.24 -16.07
N THR A 35 7.83 15.10 -17.07
CA THR A 35 7.22 14.66 -18.32
C THR A 35 8.24 13.89 -19.15
N LYS A 36 7.96 12.63 -19.43
CA LYS A 36 8.73 11.86 -20.42
C LYS A 36 8.36 12.35 -21.81
N THR A 37 9.34 12.79 -22.59
CA THR A 37 9.15 13.17 -23.98
C THR A 37 8.55 12.01 -24.77
N GLY A 38 7.38 12.21 -25.41
CA GLY A 38 6.74 11.28 -26.35
C GLY A 38 5.68 10.35 -25.75
N GLY A 39 5.27 10.52 -24.50
CA GLY A 39 4.23 9.72 -23.87
C GLY A 39 2.92 10.46 -23.63
N VAL A 40 1.86 9.70 -23.40
CA VAL A 40 0.60 10.21 -22.83
C VAL A 40 0.93 10.95 -21.53
N VAL A 41 0.39 12.16 -21.34
CA VAL A 41 0.52 12.92 -20.10
C VAL A 41 -0.22 12.13 -19.01
N ALA A 42 0.51 11.33 -18.25
CA ALA A 42 -0.02 10.72 -17.06
C ALA A 42 -0.12 11.81 -15.98
N LEU A 43 -1.20 11.80 -15.19
CA LEU A 43 -1.34 12.65 -14.02
C LEU A 43 -0.38 12.16 -12.92
N GLU A 44 0.91 12.44 -13.11
CA GLU A 44 1.94 12.04 -12.17
C GLU A 44 1.84 12.87 -10.89
N PRO A 45 1.94 12.26 -9.70
CA PRO A 45 1.82 12.99 -8.44
C PRO A 45 3.09 13.76 -8.12
N TYR A 46 2.93 14.90 -7.46
CA TYR A 46 3.99 15.47 -6.63
C TYR A 46 4.22 14.56 -5.43
N ILE A 47 5.49 14.33 -5.10
CA ILE A 47 5.86 13.51 -3.95
C ILE A 47 6.56 14.40 -2.93
N PHE A 48 6.06 14.38 -1.69
CA PHE A 48 6.67 15.04 -0.55
C PHE A 48 7.17 13.96 0.40
N GLU A 49 8.48 13.86 0.60
CA GLU A 49 9.09 12.81 1.42
C GLU A 49 9.80 13.37 2.65
N ARG A 50 9.87 12.56 3.70
CA ARG A 50 10.82 12.79 4.80
C ARG A 50 12.25 12.59 4.30
N ARG A 51 13.23 13.29 4.90
CA ARG A 51 14.65 13.16 4.53
C ARG A 51 15.17 11.72 4.65
N ASP A 52 14.70 10.98 5.63
CA ASP A 52 15.08 9.57 5.86
C ASP A 52 14.26 8.59 5.00
N LYS A 53 13.40 9.09 4.13
CA LYS A 53 12.50 8.32 3.25
C LYS A 53 11.59 7.33 3.98
N SER A 54 11.37 7.51 5.29
CA SER A 54 10.53 6.62 6.11
C SER A 54 9.05 6.69 5.75
N SER A 55 8.59 7.86 5.28
CA SER A 55 7.22 8.08 4.82
C SER A 55 7.13 9.23 3.83
N GLY A 56 6.03 9.30 3.09
CA GLY A 56 5.80 10.36 2.13
C GLY A 56 4.32 10.49 1.72
N LEU A 57 4.06 11.54 0.98
CA LEU A 57 2.77 11.95 0.45
C LEU A 57 2.85 12.00 -1.06
N MET A 58 1.77 11.62 -1.73
CA MET A 58 1.61 11.83 -3.17
C MET A 58 0.36 12.66 -3.41
N LEU A 59 0.50 13.71 -4.21
CA LEU A 59 -0.58 14.63 -4.55
C LEU A 59 -0.66 14.82 -6.07
N ALA A 60 -1.81 14.50 -6.65
CA ALA A 60 -2.15 14.77 -8.05
C ALA A 60 -3.56 15.38 -8.12
N MET A 61 -3.98 15.86 -9.29
CA MET A 61 -5.27 16.54 -9.48
C MET A 61 -6.49 15.70 -9.07
N ASN A 62 -6.36 14.37 -9.03
CA ASN A 62 -7.47 13.45 -8.72
C ASN A 62 -7.18 12.46 -7.60
N ARG A 63 -6.05 12.59 -6.90
CA ARG A 63 -5.67 11.66 -5.82
C ARG A 63 -4.76 12.30 -4.80
N PHE A 64 -4.90 11.82 -3.59
CA PHE A 64 -3.99 12.09 -2.48
C PHE A 64 -3.69 10.78 -1.75
N SER A 65 -2.42 10.51 -1.49
CA SER A 65 -1.98 9.28 -0.81
C SER A 65 -0.95 9.58 0.26
N PHE A 66 -0.96 8.76 1.31
CA PHE A 66 0.07 8.70 2.34
C PHE A 66 0.65 7.29 2.39
N TYR A 67 1.98 7.18 2.38
CA TYR A 67 2.68 5.91 2.56
C TYR A 67 3.71 5.97 3.67
N CYS A 68 3.96 4.80 4.27
CA CYS A 68 4.95 4.63 5.33
C CYS A 68 5.78 3.39 5.01
N ARG A 69 7.11 3.53 4.92
CA ARG A 69 8.06 2.42 4.72
C ARG A 69 8.56 1.86 6.05
N LYS A 70 8.65 2.71 7.10
CA LYS A 70 8.98 2.27 8.46
C LYS A 70 7.69 2.26 9.30
N TYR A 71 6.91 1.20 9.12
CA TYR A 71 5.61 1.05 9.76
C TYR A 71 5.76 0.70 11.24
N GLN A 72 5.19 1.51 12.11
CA GLN A 72 5.23 1.38 13.57
C GLN A 72 3.87 0.96 14.16
N GLY A 73 3.00 0.40 13.34
CA GLY A 73 1.66 -0.01 13.73
C GLY A 73 0.56 0.95 13.25
N PHE A 74 -0.67 0.44 13.27
CA PHE A 74 -1.82 1.14 12.70
C PHE A 74 -2.19 2.43 13.44
N ALA A 75 -2.09 2.42 14.77
CA ALA A 75 -2.43 3.60 15.57
C ALA A 75 -1.59 4.82 15.18
N GLU A 76 -0.26 4.65 15.03
CA GLU A 76 0.63 5.73 14.65
C GLU A 76 0.42 6.13 13.17
N PHE A 77 0.25 5.15 12.28
CA PHE A 77 -0.09 5.42 10.88
C PHE A 77 -1.37 6.27 10.75
N LYS A 78 -2.44 5.87 11.44
CA LYS A 78 -3.73 6.58 11.46
C LYS A 78 -3.57 8.00 12.00
N LYS A 79 -2.87 8.17 13.11
CA LYS A 79 -2.61 9.48 13.74
C LYS A 79 -1.88 10.42 12.78
N MET A 80 -0.81 9.95 12.13
CA MET A 80 -0.06 10.71 11.12
C MET A 80 -0.95 11.07 9.94
N PHE A 81 -1.64 10.09 9.36
CA PHE A 81 -2.51 10.31 8.21
C PHE A 81 -3.62 11.33 8.50
N LEU A 82 -4.32 11.22 9.63
CA LEU A 82 -5.40 12.16 10.00
C LEU A 82 -4.89 13.58 10.28
N LYS A 83 -3.65 13.71 10.79
CA LYS A 83 -2.99 15.03 10.92
C LYS A 83 -2.78 15.66 9.55
N ILE A 84 -2.25 14.91 8.60
CA ILE A 84 -1.97 15.37 7.24
C ILE A 84 -3.28 15.67 6.48
N LEU A 85 -4.29 14.81 6.63
CA LEU A 85 -5.61 15.00 6.01
C LEU A 85 -6.27 16.32 6.46
N ARG A 86 -6.05 16.76 7.70
CA ARG A 86 -6.52 18.09 8.13
C ARG A 86 -5.89 19.22 7.32
N GLY A 87 -4.58 19.19 7.08
CA GLY A 87 -3.88 20.14 6.21
C GLY A 87 -4.42 20.10 4.78
N PHE A 88 -4.64 18.90 4.24
CA PHE A 88 -5.23 18.71 2.93
C PHE A 88 -6.63 19.36 2.82
N ARG A 89 -7.51 19.12 3.78
CA ARG A 89 -8.86 19.70 3.82
C ARG A 89 -8.87 21.22 3.94
N LEU A 90 -7.92 21.80 4.67
CA LEU A 90 -7.76 23.25 4.77
C LEU A 90 -7.30 23.87 3.45
N ALA A 91 -6.38 23.22 2.75
CA ALA A 91 -5.92 23.67 1.44
C ALA A 91 -7.01 23.52 0.35
N TYR A 92 -7.79 22.44 0.41
CA TYR A 92 -8.78 22.05 -0.61
C TYR A 92 -10.17 21.83 -0.02
N PRO A 93 -10.84 22.89 0.50
CA PRO A 93 -12.10 22.76 1.23
C PRO A 93 -13.30 22.33 0.37
N LYS A 94 -13.19 22.42 -0.95
CA LYS A 94 -14.24 22.01 -1.89
C LYS A 94 -14.21 20.52 -2.23
N ILE A 95 -13.14 19.81 -1.91
CA ILE A 95 -13.06 18.36 -2.10
C ILE A 95 -13.83 17.69 -0.98
N ASP A 96 -15.06 17.28 -1.26
CA ASP A 96 -15.98 16.66 -0.33
C ASP A 96 -16.31 15.21 -0.71
N LYS A 97 -16.58 14.98 -1.99
CA LYS A 97 -16.90 13.66 -2.53
C LYS A 97 -15.63 12.94 -2.96
N LEU A 98 -15.58 11.66 -2.63
CA LEU A 98 -14.51 10.77 -3.07
C LEU A 98 -15.07 9.76 -4.08
N THR A 99 -14.24 9.38 -5.04
CA THR A 99 -14.57 8.34 -6.03
C THR A 99 -14.01 6.98 -5.62
N ARG A 100 -12.93 6.98 -4.81
CA ARG A 100 -12.26 5.75 -4.36
C ARG A 100 -11.49 5.99 -3.06
N THR A 101 -11.48 4.99 -2.19
CA THR A 101 -10.46 4.86 -1.14
C THR A 101 -9.76 3.52 -1.30
N GLY A 102 -8.44 3.48 -1.06
CA GLY A 102 -7.65 2.25 -1.10
C GLY A 102 -6.69 2.17 0.07
N PHE A 103 -6.64 1.00 0.73
CA PHE A 103 -5.65 0.73 1.76
C PHE A 103 -4.82 -0.49 1.37
N ARG A 104 -3.51 -0.36 1.39
CA ARG A 104 -2.57 -1.36 0.91
C ARG A 104 -1.48 -1.65 1.94
N TYR A 105 -1.28 -2.92 2.24
CA TYR A 105 -0.14 -3.45 2.95
C TYR A 105 0.76 -4.24 2.01
N VAL A 106 2.07 -4.00 2.12
CA VAL A 106 3.09 -4.78 1.43
C VAL A 106 3.96 -5.43 2.50
N ASN A 107 3.92 -6.75 2.54
CA ASN A 107 4.70 -7.57 3.47
C ASN A 107 5.83 -8.23 2.68
N ILE A 108 7.04 -8.18 3.23
CA ILE A 108 8.21 -8.84 2.64
C ILE A 108 8.57 -9.97 3.60
N ILE A 109 8.46 -11.20 3.13
CA ILE A 109 8.69 -12.44 3.88
C ILE A 109 10.00 -13.06 3.38
N PRO A 110 11.13 -12.87 4.09
CA PRO A 110 12.40 -13.50 3.72
C PRO A 110 12.29 -15.02 3.82
N PHE A 111 12.94 -15.74 2.91
CA PHE A 111 13.02 -17.20 2.94
C PHE A 111 14.36 -17.70 2.41
N THR A 112 14.66 -18.95 2.74
CA THR A 112 15.74 -19.72 2.11
C THR A 112 15.12 -20.95 1.45
N ARG A 113 15.58 -21.30 0.25
CA ARG A 113 15.09 -22.50 -0.46
C ARG A 113 15.56 -23.77 0.25
N GLU A 114 14.68 -24.76 0.27
CA GLU A 114 14.97 -26.10 0.76
C GLU A 114 15.11 -27.02 -0.45
N ASP A 115 16.29 -27.59 -0.65
CA ASP A 115 16.62 -28.41 -1.83
C ASP A 115 16.23 -27.77 -3.18
N GLY A 116 16.39 -26.45 -3.28
CA GLY A 116 15.99 -25.66 -4.45
C GLY A 116 14.49 -25.33 -4.54
N VAL A 117 13.68 -25.83 -3.62
CA VAL A 117 12.23 -25.62 -3.59
C VAL A 117 11.90 -24.39 -2.73
N LEU A 118 10.96 -23.57 -3.23
CA LEU A 118 10.38 -22.47 -2.47
C LEU A 118 9.49 -23.03 -1.35
N PRO A 119 9.79 -22.78 -0.05
CA PRO A 119 9.01 -23.31 1.08
C PRO A 119 7.72 -22.49 1.31
N PHE A 120 6.89 -22.37 0.30
CA PHE A 120 5.69 -21.52 0.29
C PHE A 120 4.73 -21.87 1.42
N ASN A 121 4.53 -23.19 1.66
CA ASN A 121 3.61 -23.70 2.67
C ASN A 121 4.07 -23.46 4.11
N LYS A 122 5.32 -23.07 4.35
CA LYS A 122 5.77 -22.65 5.68
C LYS A 122 5.21 -21.29 6.08
N PHE A 123 4.98 -20.43 5.09
CA PHE A 123 4.58 -19.03 5.35
C PHE A 123 3.11 -18.78 5.11
N LEU A 124 2.54 -19.42 4.05
CA LEU A 124 1.21 -19.10 3.54
C LEU A 124 0.32 -20.33 3.43
N LYS A 125 -0.93 -20.21 3.87
CA LYS A 125 -2.00 -21.22 3.75
C LYS A 125 -2.56 -21.27 2.32
N MET A 126 -1.67 -21.27 1.32
CA MET A 126 -2.05 -21.39 -0.08
C MET A 126 -1.37 -22.61 -0.68
N ASN A 127 -2.08 -23.35 -1.51
CA ASN A 127 -1.55 -24.48 -2.24
C ASN A 127 -1.55 -24.17 -3.74
N ILE A 128 -0.37 -24.24 -4.35
CA ILE A 128 -0.21 -24.09 -5.80
C ILE A 128 -0.07 -25.48 -6.39
N GLN A 129 -1.12 -25.92 -7.08
CA GLN A 129 -1.11 -27.21 -7.79
C GLN A 129 -0.81 -26.98 -9.27
N THR A 130 0.25 -27.59 -9.75
CA THR A 130 0.63 -27.59 -11.15
C THR A 130 0.57 -29.01 -11.73
N PRO A 131 0.33 -29.18 -13.05
CA PRO A 131 0.43 -30.48 -13.70
C PRO A 131 1.82 -31.12 -13.50
N PRO A 132 1.91 -32.46 -13.50
CA PRO A 132 3.19 -33.17 -13.32
C PRO A 132 4.27 -32.82 -14.37
N SER A 133 3.87 -32.28 -15.52
CA SER A 133 4.79 -31.80 -16.56
C SER A 133 5.52 -30.50 -16.19
N ILE A 134 5.08 -29.78 -15.14
CA ILE A 134 5.76 -28.60 -14.64
C ILE A 134 6.52 -28.97 -13.37
N PRO A 135 7.88 -28.91 -13.38
CA PRO A 135 8.69 -29.20 -12.20
C PRO A 135 8.29 -28.31 -11.00
N SER A 136 8.34 -28.86 -9.79
CA SER A 136 8.01 -28.13 -8.55
C SER A 136 9.09 -27.13 -8.10
N GLN A 137 10.25 -27.15 -8.73
CA GLN A 137 11.36 -26.22 -8.49
C GLN A 137 11.13 -24.93 -9.29
N TYR A 138 10.23 -24.07 -8.79
CA TYR A 138 9.96 -22.78 -9.45
C TYR A 138 11.10 -21.79 -9.19
N GLU A 139 11.63 -21.20 -10.25
CA GLU A 139 12.58 -20.08 -10.12
C GLU A 139 11.87 -18.83 -9.58
N ASN A 140 10.70 -18.54 -10.16
CA ASN A 140 9.88 -17.39 -9.77
C ASN A 140 8.40 -17.78 -9.74
N ILE A 141 7.66 -17.15 -8.83
CA ILE A 141 6.21 -17.23 -8.78
C ILE A 141 5.67 -15.80 -8.78
N SER A 142 4.70 -15.53 -9.66
CA SER A 142 3.91 -14.31 -9.63
C SER A 142 2.45 -14.70 -9.77
N LEU A 143 1.64 -14.40 -8.75
CA LEU A 143 0.22 -14.73 -8.69
C LEU A 143 -0.58 -13.52 -8.22
N GLY A 144 -1.63 -13.17 -8.95
CA GLY A 144 -2.55 -12.10 -8.60
C GLY A 144 -3.99 -12.58 -8.55
N LEU A 145 -4.66 -12.29 -7.45
CA LEU A 145 -6.09 -12.57 -7.25
C LEU A 145 -6.82 -11.25 -7.04
N ILE A 146 -7.90 -11.05 -7.78
CA ILE A 146 -8.81 -9.91 -7.59
C ILE A 146 -10.19 -10.47 -7.30
N SER A 147 -10.80 -10.06 -6.19
CA SER A 147 -12.13 -10.50 -5.79
C SER A 147 -13.00 -9.32 -5.36
N LYS A 148 -14.29 -9.41 -5.64
CA LYS A 148 -15.30 -8.47 -5.12
C LYS A 148 -15.76 -8.93 -3.75
N THR A 149 -15.99 -7.95 -2.87
CA THR A 149 -16.60 -8.14 -1.55
C THR A 149 -17.81 -7.23 -1.40
N ASP A 150 -18.63 -7.41 -0.37
CA ASP A 150 -19.80 -6.55 -0.10
C ASP A 150 -19.38 -5.09 0.16
N GLY A 151 -18.16 -4.87 0.65
CA GLY A 151 -17.63 -3.53 0.97
C GLY A 151 -16.73 -2.93 -0.10
N GLY A 152 -16.39 -3.64 -1.19
CA GLY A 152 -15.44 -3.16 -2.19
C GLY A 152 -14.79 -4.27 -3.00
N SER A 153 -13.50 -4.14 -3.30
CA SER A 153 -12.71 -5.17 -3.96
C SER A 153 -11.37 -5.38 -3.25
N ILE A 154 -10.88 -6.61 -3.26
CA ILE A 154 -9.57 -6.97 -2.76
C ILE A 154 -8.66 -7.38 -3.91
N THR A 155 -7.39 -7.02 -3.78
CA THR A 155 -6.32 -7.58 -4.59
C THR A 155 -5.31 -8.22 -3.65
N VAL A 156 -4.97 -9.48 -3.92
CA VAL A 156 -3.91 -10.22 -3.24
C VAL A 156 -2.87 -10.57 -4.28
N ARG A 157 -1.62 -10.16 -4.09
CA ARG A 157 -0.51 -10.51 -4.97
C ARG A 157 0.59 -11.19 -4.18
N PHE A 158 1.12 -12.23 -4.77
CA PHE A 158 2.31 -12.94 -4.31
C PHE A 158 3.35 -12.87 -5.40
N GLU A 159 4.54 -12.47 -5.04
CA GLU A 159 5.65 -12.40 -5.98
C GLU A 159 6.94 -12.77 -5.27
N THR A 160 7.73 -13.68 -5.88
CA THR A 160 9.10 -13.92 -5.41
C THR A 160 10.01 -12.81 -5.92
N MET A 161 10.88 -12.32 -5.06
CA MET A 161 11.80 -11.24 -5.38
C MET A 161 13.16 -11.44 -4.70
N LEU A 162 14.19 -10.83 -5.26
CA LEU A 162 15.46 -10.68 -4.54
C LEU A 162 15.31 -9.57 -3.49
N SER A 163 15.61 -9.90 -2.25
CA SER A 163 15.59 -8.91 -1.16
C SER A 163 16.79 -8.00 -1.25
N VAL A 164 16.56 -6.75 -1.63
CA VAL A 164 17.61 -5.73 -1.80
C VAL A 164 18.36 -5.44 -0.49
N ASN A 165 17.70 -5.62 0.65
CA ASN A 165 18.25 -5.25 1.97
C ASN A 165 18.97 -6.38 2.71
N GLN A 166 18.75 -7.64 2.32
CA GLN A 166 19.24 -8.80 3.05
C GLN A 166 20.08 -9.76 2.18
N GLY A 167 20.23 -9.46 0.89
CA GLY A 167 21.02 -10.27 -0.04
C GLY A 167 20.45 -11.70 -0.29
N GLY A 168 19.16 -11.91 0.02
CA GLY A 168 18.46 -13.18 -0.09
C GLY A 168 17.18 -13.07 -0.92
N GLU A 169 16.40 -14.14 -0.95
CA GLU A 169 15.10 -14.18 -1.59
C GLU A 169 13.98 -13.79 -0.59
N ALA A 170 12.89 -13.25 -1.11
CA ALA A 170 11.70 -12.94 -0.32
C ALA A 170 10.42 -13.17 -1.12
N ILE A 171 9.33 -13.47 -0.41
CA ILE A 171 7.97 -13.39 -0.93
C ILE A 171 7.47 -11.98 -0.64
N LEU A 172 7.05 -11.27 -1.68
CA LEU A 172 6.26 -10.06 -1.54
C LEU A 172 4.79 -10.46 -1.47
N LEU A 173 4.14 -10.20 -0.34
CA LEU A 173 2.70 -10.36 -0.14
C LEU A 173 2.06 -8.97 -0.09
N ASP A 174 1.36 -8.61 -1.16
CA ASP A 174 0.71 -7.32 -1.36
C ASP A 174 -0.80 -7.48 -1.23
N LEU A 175 -1.36 -6.81 -0.24
CA LEU A 175 -2.80 -6.83 0.08
C LEU A 175 -3.36 -5.43 -0.13
N ASP A 176 -4.29 -5.25 -1.08
CA ASP A 176 -4.96 -3.98 -1.38
C ASP A 176 -6.48 -4.13 -1.28
N PHE A 177 -7.11 -3.28 -0.48
CA PHE A 177 -8.56 -3.22 -0.32
C PHE A 177 -9.08 -1.86 -0.78
N VAL A 178 -10.06 -1.88 -1.67
CA VAL A 178 -10.61 -0.70 -2.35
C VAL A 178 -12.10 -0.59 -2.13
N LYS A 179 -12.57 0.63 -1.84
CA LYS A 179 -13.99 1.03 -1.85
C LYS A 179 -14.22 2.11 -2.90
N GLU A 180 -15.37 2.05 -3.60
CA GLU A 180 -15.67 2.95 -4.73
C GLU A 180 -17.08 3.58 -4.69
N LYS A 181 -17.90 3.32 -3.67
CA LYS A 181 -19.28 3.81 -3.59
C LYS A 181 -19.51 4.67 -2.35
N ASP A 182 -20.32 5.71 -2.50
CA ASP A 182 -20.88 6.54 -1.43
C ASP A 182 -19.83 7.07 -0.46
N LEU A 183 -18.70 7.57 -0.99
CA LEU A 183 -17.55 7.97 -0.23
C LEU A 183 -17.53 9.48 0.01
N SER A 184 -17.27 9.87 1.25
CA SER A 184 -17.11 11.26 1.68
C SER A 184 -15.78 11.45 2.40
N ILE A 185 -15.17 12.61 2.24
CA ILE A 185 -13.90 12.94 2.91
C ILE A 185 -14.04 13.00 4.43
N GLN A 186 -15.24 13.29 4.95
CA GLN A 186 -15.53 13.32 6.39
C GLN A 186 -15.45 11.92 7.01
N SER A 187 -15.78 10.90 6.23
CA SER A 187 -15.81 9.50 6.69
C SER A 187 -14.47 8.75 6.46
N VAL A 188 -13.44 9.43 5.96
CA VAL A 188 -12.14 8.80 5.63
C VAL A 188 -11.51 8.08 6.83
N GLY A 189 -11.63 8.65 8.05
CA GLY A 189 -11.13 8.00 9.26
C GLY A 189 -11.80 6.64 9.53
N LYS A 190 -13.10 6.55 9.30
CA LYS A 190 -13.88 5.30 9.41
C LYS A 190 -13.47 4.29 8.32
N TYR A 191 -13.34 4.74 7.07
CA TYR A 191 -12.91 3.87 5.97
C TYR A 191 -11.52 3.29 6.18
N LEU A 192 -10.61 4.10 6.74
CA LEU A 192 -9.26 3.65 7.08
C LEU A 192 -9.29 2.54 8.14
N GLU A 193 -10.12 2.68 9.19
CA GLU A 193 -10.28 1.67 10.25
C GLU A 193 -10.88 0.37 9.71
N GLU A 194 -11.99 0.47 8.99
CA GLU A 194 -12.67 -0.70 8.41
C GLU A 194 -11.74 -1.45 7.45
N SER A 195 -11.01 -0.72 6.60
CA SER A 195 -10.06 -1.33 5.67
C SER A 195 -8.89 -2.00 6.40
N HIS A 196 -8.41 -1.40 7.51
CA HIS A 196 -7.38 -2.01 8.34
C HIS A 196 -7.85 -3.33 8.96
N VAL A 197 -9.01 -3.32 9.61
CA VAL A 197 -9.57 -4.53 10.24
C VAL A 197 -9.73 -5.65 9.21
N PHE A 198 -10.26 -5.31 8.04
CA PHE A 198 -10.42 -6.28 6.96
C PHE A 198 -9.08 -6.86 6.46
N LEU A 199 -8.10 -5.99 6.18
CA LEU A 199 -6.79 -6.44 5.69
C LEU A 199 -5.98 -7.18 6.75
N LEU A 200 -6.13 -6.83 8.03
CA LEU A 200 -5.51 -7.57 9.13
C LEU A 200 -6.08 -8.99 9.21
N GLN A 201 -7.41 -9.14 9.17
CA GLN A 201 -8.05 -10.45 9.16
C GLN A 201 -7.60 -11.27 7.95
N LEU A 202 -7.58 -10.68 6.76
CA LEU A 202 -7.11 -11.34 5.54
C LEU A 202 -5.65 -11.81 5.67
N PHE A 203 -4.78 -11.00 6.25
CA PHE A 203 -3.39 -11.38 6.50
C PHE A 203 -3.30 -12.57 7.45
N GLU A 204 -4.05 -12.55 8.58
CA GLU A 204 -4.09 -13.63 9.55
C GLU A 204 -4.65 -14.95 8.95
N ASP A 205 -5.60 -14.86 8.03
CA ASP A 205 -6.17 -16.02 7.34
C ASP A 205 -5.18 -16.61 6.32
N LEU A 206 -4.33 -15.78 5.73
CA LEU A 206 -3.36 -16.19 4.71
C LEU A 206 -2.08 -16.81 5.30
N ILE A 207 -1.64 -16.38 6.47
CA ILE A 207 -0.40 -16.88 7.06
C ILE A 207 -0.60 -18.20 7.80
N THR A 208 0.45 -19.03 7.83
CA THR A 208 0.48 -20.27 8.64
C THR A 208 0.59 -19.95 10.12
N ASP A 209 0.27 -20.95 10.96
CA ASP A 209 0.42 -20.83 12.41
C ASP A 209 1.88 -20.76 12.81
N ASP A 210 2.76 -21.50 12.11
CA ASP A 210 4.22 -21.47 12.32
C ASP A 210 4.79 -20.08 12.00
N TYR A 211 4.39 -19.50 10.86
CA TYR A 211 4.84 -18.14 10.53
C TYR A 211 4.28 -17.09 11.49
N ARG A 212 3.06 -17.27 11.99
CA ARG A 212 2.49 -16.42 13.03
C ARG A 212 3.28 -16.51 14.34
N ALA A 213 3.69 -17.70 14.76
CA ALA A 213 4.53 -17.92 15.94
C ALA A 213 5.88 -17.22 15.76
N PHE A 214 6.52 -17.40 14.60
CA PHE A 214 7.76 -16.68 14.24
C PHE A 214 7.63 -15.16 14.35
N LEU A 215 6.56 -14.56 13.85
CA LEU A 215 6.32 -13.12 13.95
C LEU A 215 6.16 -12.63 15.40
N ARG A 216 5.84 -13.54 16.32
CA ARG A 216 5.78 -13.27 17.78
C ARG A 216 7.11 -13.48 18.51
N GLY A 217 8.14 -13.97 17.81
CA GLY A 217 9.49 -14.17 18.32
C GLY A 217 9.91 -15.63 18.56
N ASP A 218 9.10 -16.59 18.14
CA ASP A 218 9.47 -18.00 18.15
C ASP A 218 10.42 -18.34 17.00
N THR A 219 11.15 -19.45 17.08
CA THR A 219 11.99 -19.96 15.97
C THR A 219 11.12 -20.64 14.92
N LEU A 220 11.42 -20.39 13.65
CA LEU A 220 10.71 -20.99 12.49
C LEU A 220 11.38 -22.30 12.07
#